data_b0f0b548db488e1814706b29bcfd9c8a
#
_entry.id   b0f0b548db488e1814706b29bcfd9c8a
#
_cell.length_a   1.000
_cell.length_b   1.000
_cell.length_c   1.000
_cell.angle_alpha   90.00
_cell.angle_beta   90.00
_cell.angle_gamma   90.00
#
_symmetry.space_group_name_H-M   'P 1'
#
loop_
_entity.id
_entity.type
_entity.pdbx_description
1 polymer ?
#
loop_
_entity_poly.entity_id
_entity_poly.type
_entity_poly.pdbx_seq_one_letter_code
_entity_poly.pdbx_strand_id
1 'polypeptide(L)'
;LGLVGSEMCIRDRAIIVITDGENHEGGAVEAAKAAAEKGIQVSVLGVGMPDGAPIPVEGTNDYRRDREGNVIVTRLNEAMCQEIAKEGKGIYVRVDNSNSAQKAINQEVNKMAKSDVESKVYTEFNEQFQAIAWVILLLLLAEILILDRKNPLFKNIHLFSNKK
;
A
#
# COMPACT_ATOMS: atom_id res chain seq x y z
N LEU A 1 -26.93 -20.08 -1.12
CA LEU A 1 -25.70 -19.90 -0.33
C LEU A 1 -24.60 -19.46 -1.27
N GLY A 2 -24.55 -18.14 -1.57
CA GLY A 2 -23.51 -17.55 -2.34
C GLY A 2 -22.36 -17.20 -1.42
N LEU A 3 -21.24 -17.86 -1.59
CA LEU A 3 -19.94 -17.41 -1.11
C LEU A 3 -19.57 -16.14 -1.88
N VAL A 4 -19.96 -15.00 -1.37
CA VAL A 4 -19.40 -13.71 -1.77
C VAL A 4 -18.18 -13.49 -0.89
N GLY A 5 -17.10 -14.09 -1.27
CA GLY A 5 -15.78 -13.83 -0.77
C GLY A 5 -14.90 -13.45 -1.94
N SER A 6 -15.26 -12.40 -2.67
CA SER A 6 -14.29 -11.74 -3.53
C SER A 6 -13.39 -10.93 -2.63
N GLU A 7 -12.43 -11.59 -2.04
CA GLU A 7 -11.22 -10.99 -1.53
C GLU A 7 -10.55 -10.25 -2.69
N MET A 8 -11.02 -9.04 -2.94
CA MET A 8 -10.24 -8.10 -3.73
C MET A 8 -9.07 -7.68 -2.86
N CYS A 9 -8.03 -8.53 -2.84
CA CYS A 9 -6.72 -8.10 -2.39
C CYS A 9 -6.30 -6.97 -3.31
N ILE A 10 -6.65 -5.75 -2.97
CA ILE A 10 -6.06 -4.55 -3.53
C ILE A 10 -4.61 -4.59 -3.05
N ARG A 11 -3.76 -5.27 -3.82
CA ARG A 11 -2.32 -5.12 -3.66
C ARG A 11 -1.99 -3.82 -4.33
N ASP A 12 -1.70 -2.81 -3.56
CA ASP A 12 -1.14 -1.58 -4.07
C ASP A 12 0.15 -1.93 -4.82
N ARG A 13 0.14 -1.73 -6.13
CA ARG A 13 1.28 -2.00 -6.99
C ARG A 13 1.91 -0.67 -7.36
N ALA A 14 3.22 -0.60 -7.25
CA ALA A 14 3.97 0.57 -7.68
C ALA A 14 5.05 0.17 -8.68
N ILE A 15 5.25 1.03 -9.66
CA ILE A 15 6.38 0.99 -10.60
C ILE A 15 7.24 2.20 -10.32
N ILE A 16 8.53 1.98 -10.14
CA ILE A 16 9.51 3.07 -10.02
C ILE A 16 10.34 3.06 -11.29
N VAL A 17 10.23 4.14 -12.05
CA VAL A 17 10.99 4.35 -13.28
C VAL A 17 12.19 5.22 -12.98
N ILE A 18 13.38 4.76 -13.34
CA ILE A 18 14.64 5.52 -13.24
C ILE A 18 15.07 5.88 -14.66
N THR A 19 15.07 7.14 -14.99
CA THR A 19 15.33 7.60 -16.36
C THR A 19 15.92 9.02 -16.39
N ASP A 20 16.56 9.36 -17.47
CA ASP A 20 16.96 10.74 -17.82
C ASP A 20 15.86 11.47 -18.61
N GLY A 21 14.74 10.81 -18.90
CA GLY A 21 13.61 11.35 -19.62
C GLY A 21 13.79 11.38 -21.13
N GLU A 22 14.81 10.72 -21.68
CA GLU A 22 14.92 10.52 -23.13
C GLU A 22 13.90 9.43 -23.55
N ASN A 23 13.01 9.79 -24.47
CA ASN A 23 12.01 8.88 -25.01
C ASN A 23 12.04 8.96 -26.55
N HIS A 24 12.70 8.02 -27.16
CA HIS A 24 12.87 7.98 -28.60
C HIS A 24 11.68 7.37 -29.36
N GLU A 25 10.87 6.56 -28.69
CA GLU A 25 9.75 5.84 -29.31
C GLU A 25 8.37 6.45 -29.02
N GLY A 26 8.28 7.36 -28.07
CA GLY A 26 6.99 7.93 -27.60
C GLY A 26 6.20 6.93 -26.75
N GLY A 27 4.98 7.33 -26.34
CA GLY A 27 4.03 6.44 -25.67
C GLY A 27 4.29 6.21 -24.17
N ALA A 28 5.31 6.82 -23.57
CA ALA A 28 5.62 6.63 -22.14
C ALA A 28 4.51 7.19 -21.22
N VAL A 29 3.94 8.33 -21.60
CA VAL A 29 2.85 8.98 -20.85
C VAL A 29 1.58 8.15 -20.92
N GLU A 30 1.25 7.63 -22.11
CA GLU A 30 0.10 6.76 -22.32
C GLU A 30 0.23 5.44 -21.56
N ALA A 31 1.43 4.86 -21.54
CA ALA A 31 1.72 3.66 -20.76
C ALA A 31 1.56 3.89 -19.26
N ALA A 32 2.02 5.02 -18.74
CA ALA A 32 1.84 5.40 -17.33
C ALA A 32 0.36 5.57 -16.99
N LYS A 33 -0.41 6.21 -17.86
CA LYS A 33 -1.85 6.35 -17.70
C LYS A 33 -2.57 4.99 -17.69
N ALA A 34 -2.23 4.11 -18.63
CA ALA A 34 -2.81 2.76 -18.68
C ALA A 34 -2.44 1.91 -17.45
N ALA A 35 -1.26 2.12 -16.86
CA ALA A 35 -0.88 1.51 -15.60
C ALA A 35 -1.73 2.06 -14.44
N ALA A 36 -1.92 3.38 -14.38
CA ALA A 36 -2.73 4.03 -13.35
C ALA A 36 -4.21 3.61 -13.40
N GLU A 37 -4.76 3.36 -14.59
CA GLU A 37 -6.13 2.82 -14.79
C GLU A 37 -6.26 1.40 -14.22
N LYS A 38 -5.17 0.63 -14.19
CA LYS A 38 -5.10 -0.70 -13.58
C LYS A 38 -4.79 -0.69 -12.08
N GLY A 39 -4.78 0.49 -11.46
CA GLY A 39 -4.47 0.64 -10.04
C GLY A 39 -2.96 0.48 -9.72
N ILE A 40 -2.09 0.73 -10.70
CA ILE A 40 -0.64 0.67 -10.53
C ILE A 40 -0.11 2.09 -10.51
N GLN A 41 0.49 2.50 -9.40
CA GLN A 41 1.11 3.83 -9.27
C GLN A 41 2.48 3.84 -9.96
N VAL A 42 2.75 4.88 -10.77
CA VAL A 42 4.03 5.04 -11.47
C VAL A 42 4.77 6.26 -10.94
N SER A 43 5.86 6.04 -10.23
CA SER A 43 6.75 7.10 -9.72
C SER A 43 8.01 7.17 -10.55
N VAL A 44 8.52 8.37 -10.78
CA VAL A 44 9.65 8.60 -11.67
C VAL A 44 10.81 9.25 -10.92
N LEU A 45 11.99 8.66 -11.06
CA LEU A 45 13.27 9.18 -10.62
C LEU A 45 14.02 9.75 -11.83
N GLY A 46 14.11 11.05 -11.90
CA GLY A 46 14.90 11.73 -12.92
C GLY A 46 16.38 11.75 -12.54
N VAL A 47 17.22 11.13 -13.36
CA VAL A 47 18.68 11.08 -13.17
C VAL A 47 19.34 11.93 -14.23
N GLY A 48 20.11 12.91 -13.81
CA GLY A 48 20.83 13.81 -14.73
C GLY A 48 20.71 15.26 -14.35
N MET A 49 21.37 16.09 -15.16
CA MET A 49 21.34 17.54 -15.01
C MET A 49 20.44 18.18 -16.08
N PRO A 50 19.55 19.10 -15.72
CA PRO A 50 18.72 19.83 -16.70
C PRO A 50 19.58 20.66 -17.67
N ASP A 51 20.68 21.22 -17.16
CA ASP A 51 21.64 22.00 -17.96
C ASP A 51 22.45 21.14 -18.93
N GLY A 52 22.43 19.83 -18.69
CA GLY A 52 23.18 18.86 -19.45
C GLY A 52 24.57 18.59 -18.90
N ALA A 53 25.05 17.39 -19.13
CA ALA A 53 26.41 16.96 -18.80
C ALA A 53 27.04 16.19 -19.96
N PRO A 54 28.33 16.43 -20.25
CA PRO A 54 29.04 15.66 -21.26
C PRO A 54 29.31 14.26 -20.73
N ILE A 55 29.21 13.25 -21.61
CA ILE A 55 29.45 11.86 -21.26
C ILE A 55 30.96 11.62 -21.20
N PRO A 56 31.52 11.26 -20.01
CA PRO A 56 32.95 10.95 -19.92
C PRO A 56 33.25 9.60 -20.57
N VAL A 57 34.46 9.47 -21.15
CA VAL A 57 34.97 8.22 -21.63
C VAL A 57 35.77 7.57 -20.51
N GLU A 58 35.41 6.33 -20.14
CA GLU A 58 36.06 5.61 -19.04
C GLU A 58 37.57 5.47 -19.28
N GLY A 59 38.36 5.81 -18.25
CA GLY A 59 39.83 5.67 -18.30
C GLY A 59 40.56 6.81 -18.97
N THR A 60 39.86 7.86 -19.42
CA THR A 60 40.48 9.04 -20.06
C THR A 60 39.84 10.32 -19.51
N ASN A 61 40.55 11.45 -19.67
CA ASN A 61 40.00 12.77 -19.37
C ASN A 61 39.25 13.38 -20.57
N ASP A 62 38.76 12.53 -21.49
CA ASP A 62 38.05 12.99 -22.69
C ASP A 62 36.54 12.68 -22.61
N TYR A 63 35.77 13.34 -23.47
CA TYR A 63 34.32 13.19 -23.57
C TYR A 63 33.93 12.51 -24.87
N ARG A 64 32.79 11.81 -24.80
CA ARG A 64 32.23 11.10 -25.96
C ARG A 64 31.82 12.13 -27.02
N ARG A 65 32.18 11.83 -28.28
CA ARG A 65 31.91 12.68 -29.44
C ARG A 65 30.99 11.97 -30.42
N ASP A 66 30.20 12.75 -31.14
CA ASP A 66 29.41 12.25 -32.25
C ASP A 66 30.25 12.00 -33.49
N ARG A 67 29.59 11.59 -34.60
CA ARG A 67 30.28 11.34 -35.88
C ARG A 67 30.87 12.60 -36.49
N GLU A 68 30.44 13.77 -36.05
CA GLU A 68 30.87 15.09 -36.53
C GLU A 68 31.96 15.70 -35.63
N GLY A 69 32.31 15.00 -34.53
CA GLY A 69 33.37 15.42 -33.60
C GLY A 69 32.87 16.32 -32.44
N ASN A 70 31.59 16.60 -32.34
CA ASN A 70 31.02 17.39 -31.25
C ASN A 70 30.87 16.54 -29.99
N VAL A 71 31.03 17.17 -28.82
CA VAL A 71 30.83 16.49 -27.52
C VAL A 71 29.35 16.17 -27.33
N ILE A 72 29.05 14.92 -27.04
CA ILE A 72 27.67 14.47 -26.73
C ILE A 72 27.33 14.93 -25.33
N VAL A 73 26.27 15.72 -25.22
CA VAL A 73 25.72 16.25 -23.95
C VAL A 73 24.34 15.64 -23.76
N THR A 74 24.17 14.88 -22.70
CA THR A 74 22.83 14.38 -22.28
C THR A 74 22.19 15.34 -21.31
N ARG A 75 20.88 15.53 -21.43
CA ARG A 75 20.10 16.42 -20.58
C ARG A 75 18.91 15.68 -19.99
N LEU A 76 18.64 15.98 -18.72
CA LEU A 76 17.44 15.47 -18.08
C LEU A 76 16.21 16.21 -18.64
N ASN A 77 15.28 15.46 -19.21
CA ASN A 77 13.97 15.98 -19.62
C ASN A 77 12.99 15.93 -18.44
N GLU A 78 13.08 16.90 -17.54
CA GLU A 78 12.24 16.97 -16.36
C GLU A 78 10.75 17.08 -16.70
N ALA A 79 10.40 17.82 -17.75
CA ALA A 79 9.00 18.02 -18.13
C ALA A 79 8.32 16.69 -18.45
N MET A 80 8.98 15.83 -19.21
CA MET A 80 8.47 14.50 -19.55
C MET A 80 8.40 13.57 -18.33
N CYS A 81 9.41 13.60 -17.48
CA CYS A 81 9.42 12.81 -16.24
C CYS A 81 8.27 13.20 -15.30
N GLN A 82 8.00 14.51 -15.18
CA GLN A 82 6.88 15.01 -14.38
C GLN A 82 5.52 14.63 -14.97
N GLU A 83 5.38 14.66 -16.29
CA GLU A 83 4.15 14.28 -16.98
C GLU A 83 3.86 12.78 -16.79
N ILE A 84 4.87 11.91 -16.95
CA ILE A 84 4.74 10.46 -16.70
C ILE A 84 4.32 10.21 -15.24
N ALA A 85 4.95 10.86 -14.27
CA ALA A 85 4.61 10.68 -12.87
C ALA A 85 3.19 11.17 -12.56
N LYS A 86 2.76 12.29 -13.14
CA LYS A 86 1.43 12.86 -12.98
C LYS A 86 0.34 11.92 -13.53
N GLU A 87 0.48 11.48 -14.76
CA GLU A 87 -0.49 10.56 -15.39
C GLU A 87 -0.46 9.18 -14.72
N GLY A 88 0.71 8.76 -14.20
CA GLY A 88 0.89 7.55 -13.43
C GLY A 88 0.41 7.63 -11.97
N LYS A 89 -0.17 8.78 -11.54
CA LYS A 89 -0.60 9.03 -10.16
C LYS A 89 0.49 8.81 -9.10
N GLY A 90 1.75 8.93 -9.51
CA GLY A 90 2.92 8.79 -8.65
C GLY A 90 3.60 10.12 -8.36
N ILE A 91 4.83 10.03 -7.90
CA ILE A 91 5.67 11.19 -7.61
C ILE A 91 6.84 11.28 -8.58
N TYR A 92 7.25 12.51 -8.90
CA TYR A 92 8.52 12.77 -9.56
C TYR A 92 9.54 13.25 -8.53
N VAL A 93 10.73 12.65 -8.56
CA VAL A 93 11.85 13.10 -7.72
C VAL A 93 13.11 13.15 -8.57
N ARG A 94 13.79 14.30 -8.55
CA ARG A 94 15.12 14.40 -9.15
C ARG A 94 16.16 13.78 -8.22
N VAL A 95 16.98 12.92 -8.78
CA VAL A 95 18.11 12.33 -8.07
C VAL A 95 19.27 13.33 -8.11
N ASP A 96 19.59 13.86 -6.96
CA ASP A 96 20.81 14.64 -6.73
C ASP A 96 21.77 13.82 -5.83
N ASN A 97 22.91 14.39 -5.49
CA ASN A 97 23.88 13.77 -4.60
C ASN A 97 23.41 13.72 -3.12
N SER A 98 22.17 14.13 -2.85
CA SER A 98 21.58 14.11 -1.52
C SER A 98 20.72 12.84 -1.32
N ASN A 99 20.47 12.48 -0.06
CA ASN A 99 19.55 11.39 0.29
C ASN A 99 18.06 11.77 0.12
N SER A 100 17.75 12.88 -0.55
CA SER A 100 16.40 13.41 -0.72
C SER A 100 15.51 12.45 -1.51
N ALA A 101 16.00 11.93 -2.61
CA ALA A 101 15.31 11.00 -3.47
C ALA A 101 14.96 9.69 -2.74
N GLN A 102 15.91 9.14 -2.00
CA GLN A 102 15.70 7.93 -1.22
C GLN A 102 14.64 8.14 -0.12
N LYS A 103 14.69 9.31 0.56
CA LYS A 103 13.70 9.64 1.59
C LYS A 103 12.30 9.79 0.98
N ALA A 104 12.17 10.48 -0.15
CA ALA A 104 10.90 10.69 -0.81
C ALA A 104 10.26 9.37 -1.26
N ILE A 105 11.05 8.47 -1.85
CA ILE A 105 10.55 7.14 -2.25
C ILE A 105 10.17 6.31 -1.04
N ASN A 106 11.00 6.27 -0.01
CA ASN A 106 10.67 5.53 1.20
C ASN A 106 9.39 6.05 1.86
N GLN A 107 9.15 7.36 1.83
CA GLN A 107 7.90 7.93 2.33
C GLN A 107 6.71 7.48 1.51
N GLU A 108 6.82 7.45 0.17
CA GLU A 108 5.73 7.05 -0.70
C GLU A 108 5.41 5.55 -0.57
N VAL A 109 6.44 4.70 -0.54
CA VAL A 109 6.28 3.26 -0.30
C VAL A 109 5.67 2.99 1.08
N ASN A 110 6.08 3.74 2.11
CA ASN A 110 5.51 3.60 3.44
C ASN A 110 4.06 4.09 3.53
N LYS A 111 3.64 5.07 2.74
CA LYS A 111 2.23 5.48 2.66
C LYS A 111 1.37 4.36 2.09
N MET A 112 1.82 3.72 1.01
CA MET A 112 1.13 2.58 0.41
C MET A 112 1.03 1.41 1.40
N ALA A 113 2.13 1.08 2.09
CA ALA A 113 2.14 0.02 3.09
C ALA A 113 1.22 0.31 4.29
N LYS A 114 1.06 1.58 4.67
CA LYS A 114 0.14 1.98 5.75
C LYS A 114 -1.31 1.93 5.31
N SER A 115 -1.63 2.30 4.07
CA SER A 115 -2.99 2.21 3.56
C SER A 115 -3.49 0.76 3.54
N ASP A 116 -2.60 -0.20 3.26
CA ASP A 116 -2.88 -1.64 3.35
C ASP A 116 -3.19 -2.11 4.78
N VAL A 117 -2.53 -1.53 5.78
CA VAL A 117 -2.76 -1.88 7.19
C VAL A 117 -4.05 -1.23 7.70
N GLU A 118 -4.31 0.01 7.35
CA GLU A 118 -5.55 0.70 7.73
C GLU A 118 -6.78 0.07 7.09
N SER A 119 -6.70 -0.38 5.83
CA SER A 119 -7.81 -1.07 5.18
C SER A 119 -8.09 -2.45 5.77
N LYS A 120 -7.09 -3.11 6.37
CA LYS A 120 -7.26 -4.39 7.08
C LYS A 120 -7.83 -4.23 8.50
N VAL A 121 -7.60 -3.09 9.13
CA VAL A 121 -8.10 -2.82 10.50
C VAL A 121 -9.58 -2.44 10.48
N TYR A 122 -10.12 -1.94 9.37
CA TYR A 122 -11.53 -1.59 9.22
C TYR A 122 -12.44 -2.74 8.73
N THR A 123 -11.94 -3.96 8.64
CA THR A 123 -12.85 -5.09 8.74
C THR A 123 -13.18 -5.22 10.22
N GLU A 124 -14.05 -4.35 10.71
CA GLU A 124 -14.72 -4.57 11.99
C GLU A 124 -15.35 -5.95 11.92
N PHE A 125 -14.66 -6.93 12.48
CA PHE A 125 -15.32 -8.09 13.00
C PHE A 125 -16.32 -7.56 14.02
N ASN A 126 -17.55 -7.49 13.62
CA ASN A 126 -18.66 -7.26 14.55
C ASN A 126 -18.68 -8.48 15.44
N GLU A 127 -17.79 -8.47 16.44
CA GLU A 127 -17.56 -9.57 17.37
C GLU A 127 -18.79 -9.66 18.26
N GLN A 128 -19.81 -10.35 17.77
CA GLN A 128 -21.01 -10.64 18.54
C GLN A 128 -20.77 -11.66 19.66
N PHE A 129 -19.50 -12.07 19.85
CA PHE A 129 -19.18 -12.99 20.93
C PHE A 129 -19.50 -12.42 22.31
N GLN A 130 -19.46 -11.08 22.46
CA GLN A 130 -19.83 -10.41 23.72
C GLN A 130 -21.26 -10.71 24.14
N ALA A 131 -22.22 -10.69 23.21
CA ALA A 131 -23.61 -11.02 23.51
C ALA A 131 -23.74 -12.49 23.94
N ILE A 132 -23.06 -13.39 23.24
CA ILE A 132 -23.06 -14.81 23.57
C ILE A 132 -22.36 -15.05 24.91
N ALA A 133 -21.24 -14.38 25.17
CA ALA A 133 -20.51 -14.48 26.44
C ALA A 133 -21.38 -14.00 27.63
N TRP A 134 -22.17 -12.95 27.48
CA TRP A 134 -23.11 -12.50 28.52
C TRP A 134 -24.22 -13.52 28.78
N VAL A 135 -24.75 -14.16 27.73
CA VAL A 135 -25.75 -15.22 27.88
C VAL A 135 -25.17 -16.44 28.63
N ILE A 136 -23.95 -16.86 28.27
CA ILE A 136 -23.27 -17.96 28.95
C ILE A 136 -23.01 -17.61 30.42
N LEU A 137 -22.54 -16.40 30.71
CA LEU A 137 -22.31 -15.95 32.08
C LEU A 137 -23.60 -15.95 32.92
N LEU A 138 -24.71 -15.49 32.34
CA LEU A 138 -26.02 -15.53 32.99
C LEU A 138 -26.50 -16.95 33.29
N LEU A 139 -26.30 -17.89 32.35
CA LEU A 139 -26.62 -19.31 32.54
C LEU A 139 -25.76 -19.94 33.63
N LEU A 140 -24.47 -19.64 33.68
CA LEU A 140 -23.59 -20.12 34.76
C LEU A 140 -24.00 -19.61 36.14
N LEU A 141 -24.35 -18.31 36.22
CA LEU A 141 -24.87 -17.75 37.47
C LEU A 141 -26.18 -18.41 37.90
N ALA A 142 -27.07 -18.66 36.94
CA ALA A 142 -28.34 -19.35 37.23
C ALA A 142 -28.07 -20.82 37.70
N GLU A 143 -27.10 -21.48 37.10
CA GLU A 143 -26.71 -22.87 37.49
C GLU A 143 -26.19 -22.87 38.93
N ILE A 144 -25.29 -21.97 39.31
CA ILE A 144 -24.79 -21.84 40.69
C ILE A 144 -25.94 -21.58 41.70
N LEU A 145 -26.91 -20.78 41.31
CA LEU A 145 -28.08 -20.48 42.16
C LEU A 145 -29.02 -21.69 42.33
N ILE A 146 -29.13 -22.54 41.29
CA ILE A 146 -30.05 -23.68 41.28
C ILE A 146 -29.41 -24.92 41.90
N LEU A 147 -28.12 -25.18 41.68
CA LEU A 147 -27.42 -26.39 42.14
C LEU A 147 -27.00 -26.35 43.60
N ASP A 148 -27.03 -25.22 44.25
CA ASP A 148 -26.67 -25.14 45.66
C ASP A 148 -27.84 -25.65 46.53
N ARG A 149 -27.74 -26.90 46.96
CA ARG A 149 -28.73 -27.69 47.72
C ARG A 149 -29.27 -27.01 49.00
N LYS A 150 -28.80 -25.83 49.30
CA LYS A 150 -29.14 -25.13 50.53
C LYS A 150 -29.52 -23.69 50.32
N ASN A 151 -29.89 -23.31 49.11
CA ASN A 151 -30.27 -21.92 48.83
C ASN A 151 -31.64 -21.62 49.49
N PRO A 152 -31.74 -20.79 50.53
CA PRO A 152 -32.97 -20.54 51.27
C PRO A 152 -34.04 -19.87 50.40
N LEU A 153 -33.66 -19.28 49.28
CA LEU A 153 -34.60 -18.56 48.38
C LEU A 153 -35.47 -19.49 47.55
N PHE A 154 -35.01 -20.73 47.26
CA PHE A 154 -35.76 -21.71 46.44
C PHE A 154 -36.34 -22.88 47.24
N LYS A 155 -36.28 -22.85 48.57
CA LYS A 155 -36.75 -23.92 49.43
C LYS A 155 -38.24 -24.26 49.26
N ASN A 156 -39.04 -23.37 48.69
CA ASN A 156 -40.48 -23.52 48.51
C ASN A 156 -40.89 -23.80 47.07
N ILE A 157 -39.96 -23.93 46.12
CA ILE A 157 -40.29 -24.21 44.74
C ILE A 157 -40.00 -25.70 44.47
N HIS A 158 -40.98 -26.55 44.55
CA HIS A 158 -40.92 -27.95 44.15
C HIS A 158 -41.07 -28.03 42.61
N LEU A 159 -39.99 -27.88 41.88
CA LEU A 159 -39.99 -28.02 40.42
C LEU A 159 -40.17 -29.46 39.90
N PHE A 160 -39.99 -30.45 40.75
CA PHE A 160 -40.22 -31.87 40.42
C PHE A 160 -40.99 -32.55 41.56
N SER A 161 -42.32 -32.49 41.48
CA SER A 161 -43.19 -33.32 42.31
C SER A 161 -43.22 -34.73 41.72
N ASN A 162 -42.47 -35.64 42.30
CA ASN A 162 -42.57 -37.06 41.99
C ASN A 162 -43.84 -37.60 42.70
N LYS A 163 -44.94 -37.72 41.93
CA LYS A 163 -46.14 -38.44 42.37
C LYS A 163 -45.85 -39.93 42.31
N LYS A 164 -45.75 -40.55 43.46
CA LYS A 164 -46.02 -41.99 43.61
C LYS A 164 -47.50 -42.23 43.66
#